data_170d0ffd15cf0ca4b3008701a03e7d4e
#
_entry.id   170d0ffd15cf0ca4b3008701a03e7d4e
#
_cell.length_a   1.000
_cell.length_b   1.000
_cell.length_c   1.000
_cell.angle_alpha   90.00
_cell.angle_beta   90.00
_cell.angle_gamma   90.00
#
_symmetry.space_group_name_H-M   'P 1'
#
loop_
_entity.id
_entity.type
_entity.pdbx_description
1 polymer ?
#
loop_
_entity_poly.entity_id
_entity_poly.type
_entity_poly.pdbx_seq_one_letter_code
_entity_poly.pdbx_strand_id
1 'polypeptide(L)'
;MSQMFKTVPVQPAHTGHMDTTTAPATGALRQLSDLPGPKGLPFLGNILQLRPHKVHADVEALAQQYGSLFRMSIGRSQALVVADAALVNGILRDRPDGFRRPDVTAQVSDEMGGERGVFLAEGAAWRNQRKMVMQAFAPHAIKAYFPLLARVGKRLQGRWTLAAQESRPIALNADLKRYTVDVIAGLAFGEEINTIEHGDDVVQQQLELIMEGTARRSLLPVPYWRYVKLPYDRRLEAAVLAMREATNGFIAKARQRMQDDPSRAERPQNMLKRCWRQRTRKAAASTTPQ
;
A
#
# COMPACT_ATOMS: atom_id res chain seq x y z
N MET A 1 -15.64 26.33 -29.36
CA MET A 1 -14.32 26.00 -28.77
C MET A 1 -14.20 24.50 -28.69
N SER A 2 -14.01 23.90 -29.84
CA SER A 2 -13.87 22.42 -29.98
C SER A 2 -12.63 22.23 -30.84
N GLN A 3 -11.53 21.85 -30.25
CA GLN A 3 -10.32 21.22 -30.81
C GLN A 3 -9.14 21.42 -29.86
N MET A 4 -8.90 20.50 -28.94
CA MET A 4 -7.58 20.33 -28.33
C MET A 4 -7.49 19.01 -27.53
N PHE A 5 -7.83 17.90 -28.16
CA PHE A 5 -7.31 16.60 -27.75
C PHE A 5 -6.69 15.95 -28.97
N LYS A 6 -5.42 16.30 -29.25
CA LYS A 6 -4.59 15.49 -30.12
C LYS A 6 -4.20 14.25 -29.31
N THR A 7 -4.82 13.12 -29.65
CA THR A 7 -4.36 11.80 -29.25
C THR A 7 -2.96 11.59 -29.80
N VAL A 8 -2.00 11.45 -28.88
CA VAL A 8 -0.65 10.97 -29.22
C VAL A 8 -0.81 9.51 -29.64
N PRO A 9 -0.40 9.12 -30.86
CA PRO A 9 -0.45 7.74 -31.28
C PRO A 9 0.52 6.94 -30.43
N VAL A 10 0.01 5.93 -29.71
CA VAL A 10 0.81 4.90 -29.08
C VAL A 10 1.44 4.09 -30.22
N GLN A 11 2.74 4.22 -30.42
CA GLN A 11 3.48 3.35 -31.32
C GLN A 11 3.35 1.91 -30.80
N PRO A 12 2.98 0.94 -31.68
CA PRO A 12 3.03 -0.46 -31.30
C PRO A 12 4.47 -0.83 -30.96
N ALA A 13 4.66 -1.44 -29.80
CA ALA A 13 5.93 -2.00 -29.39
C ALA A 13 6.49 -2.88 -30.52
N HIS A 14 7.76 -2.64 -30.88
CA HIS A 14 8.50 -3.46 -31.80
C HIS A 14 8.31 -4.94 -31.44
N THR A 15 7.66 -5.68 -32.34
CA THR A 15 7.71 -7.14 -32.37
C THR A 15 9.12 -7.56 -32.72
N GLY A 16 9.99 -7.55 -31.71
CA GLY A 16 11.26 -8.26 -31.79
C GLY A 16 10.95 -9.73 -31.95
N HIS A 17 11.48 -10.29 -33.00
CA HIS A 17 11.48 -11.73 -33.32
C HIS A 17 11.81 -12.49 -32.03
N MET A 18 10.83 -13.20 -31.47
CA MET A 18 11.10 -14.20 -30.46
C MET A 18 11.83 -15.35 -31.15
N ASP A 19 13.14 -15.41 -30.94
CA ASP A 19 13.86 -16.66 -31.11
C ASP A 19 13.16 -17.68 -30.20
N THR A 20 12.51 -18.62 -30.85
CA THR A 20 11.95 -19.83 -30.22
C THR A 20 13.15 -20.65 -29.72
N THR A 21 13.66 -20.26 -28.55
CA THR A 21 14.57 -21.14 -27.81
C THR A 21 13.74 -22.32 -27.35
N THR A 22 14.01 -23.43 -28.01
CA THR A 22 13.50 -24.79 -27.78
C THR A 22 13.32 -25.03 -26.28
N ALA A 23 12.07 -25.26 -25.87
CA ALA A 23 11.76 -25.69 -24.51
C ALA A 23 12.53 -27.00 -24.27
N PRO A 24 13.30 -27.14 -23.19
CA PRO A 24 13.92 -28.40 -22.87
C PRO A 24 12.80 -29.38 -22.48
N ALA A 25 12.74 -30.46 -23.23
CA ALA A 25 11.91 -31.61 -22.93
C ALA A 25 12.32 -32.16 -21.54
N THR A 26 11.28 -32.56 -20.78
CA THR A 26 11.33 -33.33 -19.52
C THR A 26 11.82 -32.61 -18.26
N GLY A 27 10.89 -32.15 -17.45
CA GLY A 27 10.73 -32.52 -16.02
C GLY A 27 11.71 -32.02 -14.97
N ALA A 28 12.85 -31.46 -15.29
CA ALA A 28 13.76 -30.92 -14.27
C ALA A 28 13.36 -29.49 -13.90
N LEU A 29 12.98 -29.26 -12.65
CA LEU A 29 12.74 -27.92 -12.11
C LEU A 29 13.99 -27.06 -12.26
N ARG A 30 13.88 -25.92 -12.91
CA ARG A 30 14.97 -24.94 -13.01
C ARG A 30 15.33 -24.46 -11.60
N GLN A 31 16.63 -24.43 -11.33
CA GLN A 31 17.11 -23.86 -10.08
C GLN A 31 17.28 -22.34 -10.20
N LEU A 32 17.19 -21.64 -9.08
CA LEU A 32 17.38 -20.18 -9.05
C LEU A 32 18.79 -19.80 -9.51
N SER A 33 19.78 -20.68 -9.29
CA SER A 33 21.16 -20.52 -9.79
C SER A 33 21.29 -20.44 -11.30
N ASP A 34 20.35 -21.04 -12.03
CA ASP A 34 20.40 -21.14 -13.50
C ASP A 34 19.87 -19.87 -14.19
N LEU A 35 19.27 -18.98 -13.42
CA LEU A 35 18.73 -17.73 -13.94
C LEU A 35 19.82 -16.65 -14.08
N PRO A 36 19.73 -15.81 -15.12
CA PRO A 36 20.59 -14.65 -15.24
C PRO A 36 20.37 -13.68 -14.08
N GLY A 37 21.31 -12.78 -13.87
CA GLY A 37 21.14 -11.73 -12.88
C GLY A 37 22.45 -11.00 -12.55
N PRO A 38 22.35 -9.87 -11.86
CA PRO A 38 23.53 -9.08 -11.49
C PRO A 38 24.41 -9.84 -10.50
N LYS A 39 25.73 -9.69 -10.65
CA LYS A 39 26.68 -10.24 -9.69
C LYS A 39 26.59 -9.46 -8.38
N GLY A 40 26.28 -10.16 -7.29
CA GLY A 40 26.24 -9.59 -5.95
C GLY A 40 27.62 -9.60 -5.28
N LEU A 41 27.83 -8.71 -4.32
CA LEU A 41 28.97 -8.72 -3.43
C LEU A 41 28.84 -9.80 -2.35
N PRO A 42 29.95 -10.38 -1.86
CA PRO A 42 29.89 -11.29 -0.72
C PRO A 42 29.17 -10.64 0.47
N PHE A 43 28.30 -11.37 1.14
CA PHE A 43 27.49 -10.97 2.30
C PHE A 43 26.46 -9.86 2.08
N LEU A 44 26.70 -8.91 1.17
CA LEU A 44 25.80 -7.77 0.89
C LEU A 44 24.86 -8.07 -0.29
N GLY A 45 25.23 -9.00 -1.18
CA GLY A 45 24.47 -9.23 -2.40
C GLY A 45 24.44 -8.00 -3.30
N ASN A 46 23.27 -7.66 -3.81
CA ASN A 46 23.05 -6.53 -4.72
C ASN A 46 22.55 -5.25 -4.04
N ILE A 47 22.54 -5.18 -2.69
CA ILE A 47 21.97 -4.04 -1.94
C ILE A 47 22.62 -2.71 -2.36
N LEU A 48 23.94 -2.69 -2.57
CA LEU A 48 24.65 -1.47 -2.96
C LEU A 48 24.39 -1.03 -4.41
N GLN A 49 23.80 -1.91 -5.22
CA GLN A 49 23.41 -1.62 -6.60
C GLN A 49 21.99 -1.02 -6.68
N LEU A 50 21.25 -1.03 -5.57
CA LEU A 50 19.89 -0.51 -5.46
C LEU A 50 19.91 0.83 -4.73
N ARG A 51 19.32 1.85 -5.33
CA ARG A 51 19.13 3.14 -4.69
C ARG A 51 17.83 3.11 -3.87
N PRO A 52 17.86 3.29 -2.54
CA PRO A 52 16.67 3.12 -1.67
C PRO A 52 15.44 3.91 -2.14
N HIS A 53 15.64 5.12 -2.68
CA HIS A 53 14.57 5.99 -3.16
C HIS A 53 14.14 5.72 -4.62
N LYS A 54 14.85 4.86 -5.35
CA LYS A 54 14.62 4.51 -6.76
C LYS A 54 14.66 3.01 -7.04
N VAL A 55 14.44 2.18 -6.02
CA VAL A 55 14.50 0.71 -6.15
C VAL A 55 13.64 0.19 -7.30
N HIS A 56 12.44 0.75 -7.50
CA HIS A 56 11.55 0.38 -8.60
C HIS A 56 12.19 0.61 -9.98
N ALA A 57 12.82 1.78 -10.19
CA ALA A 57 13.47 2.10 -11.45
C ALA A 57 14.74 1.25 -11.68
N ASP A 58 15.48 0.95 -10.60
CA ASP A 58 16.67 0.08 -10.68
C ASP A 58 16.27 -1.35 -11.03
N VAL A 59 15.19 -1.88 -10.42
CA VAL A 59 14.68 -3.22 -10.74
C VAL A 59 14.11 -3.28 -12.15
N GLU A 60 13.44 -2.23 -12.63
CA GLU A 60 12.97 -2.13 -14.01
C GLU A 60 14.14 -2.15 -15.02
N ALA A 61 15.19 -1.39 -14.76
CA ALA A 61 16.40 -1.40 -15.59
C ALA A 61 17.08 -2.79 -15.61
N LEU A 62 17.12 -3.47 -14.46
CA LEU A 62 17.62 -4.84 -14.38
C LEU A 62 16.73 -5.82 -15.17
N ALA A 63 15.42 -5.65 -15.15
CA ALA A 63 14.50 -6.47 -15.93
C ALA A 63 14.70 -6.27 -17.45
N GLN A 64 14.99 -5.04 -17.89
CA GLN A 64 15.35 -4.76 -19.29
C GLN A 64 16.67 -5.43 -19.68
N GLN A 65 17.64 -5.51 -18.76
CA GLN A 65 18.96 -6.09 -19.01
C GLN A 65 18.97 -7.61 -18.94
N TYR A 66 18.27 -8.23 -17.97
CA TYR A 66 18.37 -9.67 -17.69
C TYR A 66 17.11 -10.45 -18.11
N GLY A 67 16.07 -9.75 -18.60
CA GLY A 67 14.81 -10.36 -19.00
C GLY A 67 13.78 -10.40 -17.88
N SER A 68 12.61 -10.98 -18.17
CA SER A 68 11.44 -10.99 -17.28
C SER A 68 11.58 -11.88 -16.04
N LEU A 69 12.58 -12.76 -16.03
CA LEU A 69 12.90 -13.66 -14.91
C LEU A 69 14.38 -13.59 -14.63
N PHE A 70 14.77 -13.05 -13.50
CA PHE A 70 16.17 -12.99 -13.11
C PHE A 70 16.35 -13.14 -11.60
N ARG A 71 17.55 -13.55 -11.19
CA ARG A 71 17.89 -13.65 -9.78
C ARG A 71 18.64 -12.43 -9.30
N MET A 72 18.44 -12.08 -8.04
CA MET A 72 19.28 -11.13 -7.32
C MET A 72 19.46 -11.58 -5.86
N SER A 73 20.43 -11.00 -5.18
CA SER A 73 20.71 -11.32 -3.79
C SER A 73 20.54 -10.07 -2.91
N ILE A 74 19.83 -10.20 -1.79
CA ILE A 74 19.67 -9.16 -0.79
C ILE A 74 20.30 -9.69 0.51
N GLY A 75 21.49 -9.20 0.82
CA GLY A 75 22.30 -9.82 1.86
C GLY A 75 22.65 -11.27 1.49
N ARG A 76 22.33 -12.19 2.37
CA ARG A 76 22.51 -13.64 2.17
C ARG A 76 21.31 -14.32 1.50
N SER A 77 20.19 -13.62 1.38
CA SER A 77 18.96 -14.16 0.79
C SER A 77 18.98 -14.01 -0.71
N GLN A 78 18.63 -15.07 -1.43
CA GLN A 78 18.42 -15.02 -2.87
C GLN A 78 16.95 -14.69 -3.15
N ALA A 79 16.70 -13.88 -4.16
CA ALA A 79 15.39 -13.48 -4.62
C ALA A 79 15.23 -13.75 -6.12
N LEU A 80 14.09 -14.30 -6.50
CA LEU A 80 13.62 -14.31 -7.88
C LEU A 80 12.87 -13.03 -8.16
N VAL A 81 13.29 -12.29 -9.17
CA VAL A 81 12.53 -11.15 -9.69
C VAL A 81 11.71 -11.62 -10.88
N VAL A 82 10.41 -11.33 -10.81
CA VAL A 82 9.43 -11.69 -11.84
C VAL A 82 8.83 -10.42 -12.39
N ALA A 83 9.13 -10.11 -13.66
CA ALA A 83 8.62 -8.96 -14.41
C ALA A 83 7.59 -9.38 -15.50
N ASP A 84 7.26 -10.66 -15.59
CA ASP A 84 6.21 -11.17 -16.46
C ASP A 84 4.83 -11.00 -15.85
N ALA A 85 3.93 -10.30 -16.54
CA ALA A 85 2.59 -9.96 -16.02
C ALA A 85 1.72 -11.19 -15.78
N ALA A 86 1.83 -12.24 -16.60
CA ALA A 86 1.02 -13.46 -16.44
C ALA A 86 1.47 -14.24 -15.21
N LEU A 87 2.78 -14.39 -15.02
CA LEU A 87 3.35 -15.03 -13.83
C LEU A 87 3.06 -14.25 -12.56
N VAL A 88 3.21 -12.92 -12.57
CA VAL A 88 2.86 -12.05 -11.43
C VAL A 88 1.38 -12.23 -11.08
N ASN A 89 0.48 -12.25 -12.05
CA ASN A 89 -0.95 -12.46 -11.82
C ASN A 89 -1.23 -13.85 -11.19
N GLY A 90 -0.53 -14.90 -11.67
CA GLY A 90 -0.60 -16.24 -11.08
C GLY A 90 -0.17 -16.25 -9.62
N ILE A 91 1.02 -15.69 -9.32
CA ILE A 91 1.57 -15.58 -7.96
C ILE A 91 0.61 -14.82 -7.02
N LEU A 92 0.05 -13.68 -7.50
CA LEU A 92 -0.86 -12.88 -6.68
C LEU A 92 -2.20 -13.57 -6.41
N ARG A 93 -2.70 -14.39 -7.35
CA ARG A 93 -3.94 -15.18 -7.17
C ARG A 93 -3.76 -16.33 -6.21
N ASP A 94 -2.59 -16.96 -6.20
CA ASP A 94 -2.27 -18.11 -5.35
C ASP A 94 -1.95 -17.72 -3.89
N ARG A 95 -2.06 -16.45 -3.57
CA ARG A 95 -1.95 -15.98 -2.19
C ARG A 95 -3.25 -16.19 -1.41
N PRO A 96 -3.17 -16.50 -0.12
CA PRO A 96 -1.98 -16.64 0.73
C PRO A 96 -1.42 -18.07 0.82
N ASP A 97 -1.96 -19.00 0.06
CA ASP A 97 -1.68 -20.43 0.27
C ASP A 97 -0.36 -20.86 -0.39
N GLY A 98 -0.12 -20.51 -1.67
CA GLY A 98 1.11 -20.83 -2.39
C GLY A 98 2.23 -19.81 -2.16
N PHE A 99 1.89 -18.54 -2.04
CA PHE A 99 2.88 -17.46 -1.86
C PHE A 99 2.55 -16.60 -0.66
N ARG A 100 3.57 -16.28 0.14
CA ARG A 100 3.47 -15.47 1.36
C ARG A 100 4.30 -14.20 1.26
N ARG A 101 4.04 -13.24 2.13
CA ARG A 101 4.91 -12.08 2.29
C ARG A 101 6.18 -12.48 3.01
N PRO A 102 7.32 -11.80 2.75
CA PRO A 102 8.51 -11.98 3.55
C PRO A 102 8.24 -11.66 5.03
N ASP A 103 8.64 -12.53 5.93
CA ASP A 103 8.43 -12.37 7.37
C ASP A 103 9.11 -11.10 7.92
N VAL A 104 10.22 -10.67 7.31
CA VAL A 104 10.96 -9.49 7.72
C VAL A 104 10.09 -8.22 7.76
N THR A 105 9.19 -8.04 6.78
CA THR A 105 8.30 -6.87 6.75
C THR A 105 7.31 -6.89 7.92
N ALA A 106 6.76 -8.06 8.24
CA ALA A 106 5.87 -8.24 9.38
C ALA A 106 6.61 -8.03 10.71
N GLN A 107 7.81 -8.58 10.85
CA GLN A 107 8.66 -8.40 12.05
C GLN A 107 9.02 -6.93 12.28
N VAL A 108 9.45 -6.22 11.23
CA VAL A 108 9.76 -4.78 11.31
C VAL A 108 8.53 -3.98 11.74
N SER A 109 7.36 -4.29 11.19
CA SER A 109 6.11 -3.63 11.59
C SER A 109 5.75 -3.90 13.04
N ASP A 110 5.88 -5.15 13.51
CA ASP A 110 5.63 -5.52 14.91
C ASP A 110 6.60 -4.78 15.87
N GLU A 111 7.89 -4.72 15.51
CA GLU A 111 8.92 -3.99 16.28
C GLU A 111 8.64 -2.48 16.37
N MET A 112 8.01 -1.93 15.35
CA MET A 112 7.56 -0.54 15.34
C MET A 112 6.23 -0.36 16.11
N GLY A 113 5.65 -1.43 16.64
CA GLY A 113 4.36 -1.41 17.30
C GLY A 113 3.17 -1.31 16.34
N GLY A 114 3.36 -1.65 15.07
CA GLY A 114 2.30 -1.71 14.08
C GLY A 114 1.36 -2.90 14.33
N GLU A 115 0.10 -2.74 13.95
CA GLU A 115 -0.85 -3.85 13.95
C GLU A 115 -0.86 -4.56 12.60
N ARG A 116 -1.02 -5.89 12.62
CA ARG A 116 -1.11 -6.69 11.40
C ARG A 116 -2.49 -6.54 10.75
N GLY A 117 -2.68 -5.41 10.04
CA GLY A 117 -3.86 -5.21 9.18
C GLY A 117 -3.80 -6.07 7.90
N VAL A 118 -4.80 -5.91 7.02
CA VAL A 118 -4.92 -6.66 5.73
C VAL A 118 -3.62 -6.67 4.91
N PHE A 119 -2.78 -5.65 5.05
CA PHE A 119 -1.52 -5.57 4.32
C PHE A 119 -0.48 -6.58 4.83
N LEU A 120 -0.42 -6.86 6.13
CA LEU A 120 0.58 -7.71 6.76
C LEU A 120 0.03 -9.03 7.31
N ALA A 121 -1.27 -9.16 7.46
CA ALA A 121 -1.90 -10.38 7.93
C ALA A 121 -1.74 -11.52 6.92
N GLU A 122 -1.66 -12.74 7.41
CA GLU A 122 -1.54 -13.97 6.62
C GLU A 122 -2.61 -15.00 7.04
N GLY A 123 -2.80 -16.02 6.23
CA GLY A 123 -3.67 -17.18 6.52
C GLY A 123 -5.13 -16.79 6.82
N ALA A 124 -5.70 -17.41 7.85
CA ALA A 124 -7.10 -17.21 8.25
C ALA A 124 -7.38 -15.78 8.72
N ALA A 125 -6.44 -15.12 9.40
CA ALA A 125 -6.56 -13.73 9.83
C ALA A 125 -6.71 -12.80 8.63
N TRP A 126 -5.88 -12.98 7.59
CA TRP A 126 -5.99 -12.23 6.35
C TRP A 126 -7.33 -12.45 5.64
N ARG A 127 -7.77 -13.70 5.48
CA ARG A 127 -9.06 -14.01 4.82
C ARG A 127 -10.22 -13.31 5.52
N ASN A 128 -10.25 -13.32 6.85
CA ASN A 128 -11.29 -12.67 7.62
C ASN A 128 -11.26 -11.15 7.47
N GLN A 129 -10.08 -10.52 7.59
CA GLN A 129 -9.94 -9.08 7.42
C GLN A 129 -10.25 -8.64 6.00
N ARG A 130 -9.76 -9.38 4.99
CA ARG A 130 -10.03 -9.08 3.59
C ARG A 130 -11.52 -9.16 3.26
N LYS A 131 -12.22 -10.16 3.78
CA LYS A 131 -13.68 -10.28 3.60
C LYS A 131 -14.43 -9.05 4.13
N MET A 132 -14.02 -8.53 5.28
CA MET A 132 -14.62 -7.32 5.86
C MET A 132 -14.31 -6.09 4.99
N VAL A 133 -13.06 -5.92 4.58
CA VAL A 133 -12.64 -4.79 3.74
C VAL A 133 -13.34 -4.81 2.40
N MET A 134 -13.43 -5.97 1.72
CA MET A 134 -14.08 -6.10 0.42
C MET A 134 -15.57 -5.71 0.46
N GLN A 135 -16.25 -5.90 1.56
CA GLN A 135 -17.65 -5.44 1.68
C GLN A 135 -17.76 -3.90 1.72
N ALA A 136 -16.74 -3.20 2.23
CA ALA A 136 -16.70 -1.75 2.19
C ALA A 136 -16.49 -1.20 0.77
N PHE A 137 -15.91 -2.01 -0.11
CA PHE A 137 -15.70 -1.69 -1.53
C PHE A 137 -16.77 -2.29 -2.47
N ALA A 138 -17.87 -2.82 -1.94
CA ALA A 138 -18.96 -3.29 -2.76
C ALA A 138 -19.60 -2.11 -3.55
N PRO A 139 -20.14 -2.33 -4.78
CA PRO A 139 -20.65 -1.25 -5.64
C PRO A 139 -21.65 -0.32 -4.96
N HIS A 140 -22.56 -0.88 -4.14
CA HIS A 140 -23.53 -0.08 -3.38
C HIS A 140 -22.87 0.79 -2.31
N ALA A 141 -21.76 0.33 -1.71
CA ALA A 141 -21.00 1.08 -0.73
C ALA A 141 -20.27 2.25 -1.39
N ILE A 142 -19.62 2.01 -2.53
CA ILE A 142 -18.93 3.04 -3.31
C ILE A 142 -19.92 4.13 -3.75
N LYS A 143 -21.11 3.75 -4.21
CA LYS A 143 -22.16 4.73 -4.54
C LYS A 143 -22.55 5.60 -3.34
N ALA A 144 -22.63 5.03 -2.15
CA ALA A 144 -22.93 5.78 -0.93
C ALA A 144 -21.80 6.77 -0.53
N TYR A 145 -20.56 6.49 -0.91
CA TYR A 145 -19.40 7.37 -0.65
C TYR A 145 -19.19 8.45 -1.71
N PHE A 146 -19.85 8.34 -2.86
CA PHE A 146 -19.67 9.28 -3.96
C PHE A 146 -19.85 10.76 -3.57
N PRO A 147 -20.85 11.16 -2.76
CA PRO A 147 -20.98 12.56 -2.33
C PRO A 147 -19.77 13.09 -1.56
N LEU A 148 -19.12 12.23 -0.74
CA LEU A 148 -17.87 12.58 -0.06
C LEU A 148 -16.74 12.78 -1.06
N LEU A 149 -16.56 11.83 -1.99
CA LEU A 149 -15.53 11.92 -3.02
C LEU A 149 -15.68 13.19 -3.86
N ALA A 150 -16.91 13.52 -4.27
CA ALA A 150 -17.22 14.72 -5.04
C ALA A 150 -16.90 16.01 -4.26
N ARG A 151 -17.17 16.04 -2.95
CA ARG A 151 -16.87 17.17 -2.08
C ARG A 151 -15.37 17.42 -1.96
N VAL A 152 -14.60 16.36 -1.65
CA VAL A 152 -13.14 16.45 -1.56
C VAL A 152 -12.53 16.84 -2.92
N GLY A 153 -13.06 16.27 -4.01
CA GLY A 153 -12.67 16.64 -5.38
C GLY A 153 -12.92 18.12 -5.71
N LYS A 154 -14.04 18.69 -5.27
CA LYS A 154 -14.33 20.13 -5.44
C LYS A 154 -13.34 21.02 -4.67
N ARG A 155 -12.91 20.63 -3.46
CA ARG A 155 -11.88 21.36 -2.72
C ARG A 155 -10.55 21.37 -3.47
N LEU A 156 -10.13 20.22 -4.00
CA LEU A 156 -8.93 20.12 -4.82
C LEU A 156 -9.03 20.97 -6.08
N GLN A 157 -10.16 20.92 -6.77
CA GLN A 157 -10.43 21.76 -7.93
C GLN A 157 -10.35 23.27 -7.58
N GLY A 158 -10.96 23.69 -6.46
CA GLY A 158 -10.89 25.07 -5.99
C GLY A 158 -9.46 25.53 -5.74
N ARG A 159 -8.66 24.70 -5.06
CA ARG A 159 -7.23 24.96 -4.82
C ARG A 159 -6.44 25.15 -6.13
N TRP A 160 -6.67 24.30 -7.13
CA TRP A 160 -6.02 24.42 -8.43
C TRP A 160 -6.51 25.59 -9.27
N THR A 161 -7.81 25.90 -9.18
CA THR A 161 -8.38 27.10 -9.83
C THR A 161 -7.74 28.37 -9.27
N LEU A 162 -7.59 28.46 -7.95
CA LEU A 162 -6.93 29.60 -7.31
C LEU A 162 -5.46 29.70 -7.74
N ALA A 163 -4.74 28.59 -7.77
CA ALA A 163 -3.35 28.55 -8.24
C ALA A 163 -3.22 29.03 -9.71
N ALA A 164 -4.19 28.64 -10.56
CA ALA A 164 -4.23 29.11 -11.96
C ALA A 164 -4.49 30.60 -12.08
N GLN A 165 -5.40 31.14 -11.27
CA GLN A 165 -5.68 32.61 -11.23
C GLN A 165 -4.46 33.39 -10.76
N GLU A 166 -3.70 32.87 -9.81
CA GLU A 166 -2.47 33.44 -9.26
C GLU A 166 -1.24 33.17 -10.14
N SER A 167 -1.39 32.47 -11.27
CA SER A 167 -0.27 31.97 -12.10
C SER A 167 0.79 31.23 -11.31
N ARG A 168 0.40 30.55 -10.25
CA ARG A 168 1.26 29.81 -9.34
C ARG A 168 1.32 28.33 -9.75
N PRO A 169 2.51 27.70 -9.77
CA PRO A 169 2.62 26.27 -10.04
C PRO A 169 1.92 25.44 -8.94
N ILE A 170 1.33 24.32 -9.34
CA ILE A 170 0.76 23.34 -8.41
C ILE A 170 1.79 22.27 -8.01
N ALA A 171 1.79 21.88 -6.76
CA ALA A 171 2.56 20.75 -6.26
C ALA A 171 1.74 19.45 -6.40
N LEU A 172 1.58 18.97 -7.65
CA LEU A 172 0.64 17.92 -8.02
C LEU A 172 0.70 16.70 -7.07
N ASN A 173 1.90 16.18 -6.80
CA ASN A 173 2.07 15.00 -5.96
C ASN A 173 1.61 15.26 -4.50
N ALA A 174 1.96 16.41 -3.93
CA ALA A 174 1.55 16.78 -2.58
C ALA A 174 0.03 16.96 -2.49
N ASP A 175 -0.57 17.61 -3.47
CA ASP A 175 -2.02 17.86 -3.51
C ASP A 175 -2.81 16.55 -3.69
N LEU A 176 -2.34 15.63 -4.54
CA LEU A 176 -2.95 14.31 -4.70
C LEU A 176 -2.82 13.44 -3.45
N LYS A 177 -1.71 13.55 -2.72
CA LYS A 177 -1.55 12.86 -1.42
C LYS A 177 -2.56 13.39 -0.40
N ARG A 178 -2.72 14.72 -0.26
CA ARG A 178 -3.74 15.33 0.60
C ARG A 178 -5.15 14.86 0.23
N TYR A 179 -5.47 14.89 -1.07
CA TYR A 179 -6.72 14.36 -1.57
C TYR A 179 -6.97 12.91 -1.13
N THR A 180 -5.95 12.06 -1.24
CA THR A 180 -6.04 10.66 -0.86
C THR A 180 -6.26 10.50 0.64
N VAL A 181 -5.55 11.27 1.47
CA VAL A 181 -5.71 11.25 2.94
C VAL A 181 -7.13 11.66 3.33
N ASP A 182 -7.64 12.77 2.79
CA ASP A 182 -9.00 13.26 3.08
C ASP A 182 -10.08 12.26 2.67
N VAL A 183 -9.93 11.65 1.48
CA VAL A 183 -10.84 10.61 0.98
C VAL A 183 -10.81 9.38 1.87
N ILE A 184 -9.62 8.89 2.23
CA ILE A 184 -9.49 7.66 3.05
C ILE A 184 -10.02 7.90 4.46
N ALA A 185 -9.71 9.03 5.07
CA ALA A 185 -10.21 9.35 6.41
C ALA A 185 -11.74 9.44 6.43
N GLY A 186 -12.34 10.10 5.45
CA GLY A 186 -13.78 10.18 5.32
C GLY A 186 -14.43 8.81 5.06
N LEU A 187 -13.84 8.01 4.19
CA LEU A 187 -14.33 6.68 3.85
C LEU A 187 -14.20 5.69 5.02
N ALA A 188 -13.05 5.68 5.69
CA ALA A 188 -12.77 4.73 6.76
C ALA A 188 -13.49 5.09 8.06
N PHE A 189 -13.39 6.35 8.48
CA PHE A 189 -13.83 6.79 9.81
C PHE A 189 -15.05 7.70 9.76
N GLY A 190 -15.37 8.30 8.62
CA GLY A 190 -16.36 9.35 8.48
C GLY A 190 -15.89 10.68 9.07
N GLU A 191 -14.57 10.89 9.12
CA GLU A 191 -13.93 12.12 9.56
C GLU A 191 -13.56 13.00 8.39
N GLU A 192 -13.84 14.28 8.48
CA GLU A 192 -13.47 15.29 7.53
C GLU A 192 -12.23 16.02 8.05
N ILE A 193 -11.03 15.57 7.66
CA ILE A 193 -9.74 16.15 8.11
C ILE A 193 -9.48 17.46 7.37
N ASN A 194 -9.78 17.50 6.06
CA ASN A 194 -9.61 18.65 5.18
C ASN A 194 -8.15 19.18 5.09
N THR A 195 -7.23 18.27 4.82
CA THR A 195 -5.81 18.61 4.66
C THR A 195 -5.54 19.44 3.40
N ILE A 196 -6.46 19.40 2.41
CA ILE A 196 -6.36 20.18 1.16
C ILE A 196 -6.38 21.68 1.45
N GLU A 197 -7.24 22.17 2.33
CA GLU A 197 -7.39 23.59 2.62
C GLU A 197 -6.53 24.05 3.81
N HIS A 198 -6.43 23.24 4.86
CA HIS A 198 -5.75 23.65 6.10
C HIS A 198 -4.23 23.41 6.10
N GLY A 199 -3.72 22.60 5.19
CA GLY A 199 -2.28 22.47 4.95
C GLY A 199 -1.49 21.73 6.01
N ASP A 200 -2.01 21.52 7.21
CA ASP A 200 -1.34 20.80 8.30
C ASP A 200 -1.46 19.30 8.11
N ASP A 201 -0.48 18.77 7.41
CA ASP A 201 -0.47 17.38 6.97
C ASP A 201 0.35 16.49 7.90
N VAL A 202 0.09 16.60 9.20
CA VAL A 202 0.77 15.78 10.22
C VAL A 202 0.57 14.29 9.93
N VAL A 203 -0.66 13.87 9.58
CA VAL A 203 -0.98 12.47 9.31
C VAL A 203 -0.20 11.96 8.09
N GLN A 204 -0.13 12.75 7.02
CA GLN A 204 0.62 12.38 5.82
C GLN A 204 2.12 12.29 6.09
N GLN A 205 2.70 13.30 6.76
CA GLN A 205 4.14 13.31 7.10
C GLN A 205 4.51 12.10 7.97
N GLN A 206 3.68 11.77 8.97
CA GLN A 206 3.90 10.60 9.82
C GLN A 206 3.80 9.31 9.00
N LEU A 207 2.81 9.19 8.12
CA LEU A 207 2.63 8.01 7.27
C LEU A 207 3.82 7.83 6.31
N GLU A 208 4.32 8.89 5.68
CA GLU A 208 5.50 8.84 4.81
C GLU A 208 6.73 8.35 5.57
N LEU A 209 6.99 8.90 6.76
CA LEU A 209 8.12 8.49 7.60
C LEU A 209 8.00 7.02 8.03
N ILE A 210 6.79 6.55 8.37
CA ILE A 210 6.54 5.15 8.73
C ILE A 210 6.78 4.22 7.54
N MET A 211 6.28 4.57 6.35
CA MET A 211 6.46 3.76 5.15
C MET A 211 7.94 3.69 4.73
N GLU A 212 8.65 4.83 4.74
CA GLU A 212 10.09 4.89 4.47
C GLU A 212 10.88 4.08 5.50
N GLY A 213 10.57 4.25 6.79
CA GLY A 213 11.21 3.53 7.87
C GLY A 213 11.03 2.02 7.78
N THR A 214 9.81 1.57 7.44
CA THR A 214 9.51 0.16 7.22
C THR A 214 10.30 -0.41 6.06
N ALA A 215 10.31 0.29 4.92
CA ALA A 215 11.07 -0.14 3.75
C ALA A 215 12.58 -0.19 4.03
N ARG A 216 13.14 0.86 4.65
CA ARG A 216 14.55 0.93 5.03
C ARG A 216 14.94 -0.21 5.96
N ARG A 217 14.18 -0.44 7.05
CA ARG A 217 14.46 -1.52 8.01
C ARG A 217 14.33 -2.91 7.39
N SER A 218 13.40 -3.09 6.44
CA SER A 218 13.22 -4.38 5.74
C SER A 218 14.34 -4.71 4.77
N LEU A 219 15.07 -3.71 4.26
CA LEU A 219 16.17 -3.88 3.31
C LEU A 219 17.54 -3.95 3.99
N LEU A 220 17.68 -3.47 5.22
CA LEU A 220 18.96 -3.45 5.91
C LEU A 220 19.34 -4.85 6.40
N PRO A 221 20.58 -5.31 6.12
CA PRO A 221 21.03 -6.64 6.50
C PRO A 221 21.27 -6.79 8.02
N VAL A 222 21.48 -5.68 8.72
CA VAL A 222 21.72 -5.65 10.16
C VAL A 222 20.68 -4.76 10.84
N PRO A 223 19.89 -5.29 11.79
CA PRO A 223 18.88 -4.54 12.52
C PRO A 223 19.52 -3.71 13.65
N TYR A 224 20.32 -2.71 13.29
CA TYR A 224 21.06 -1.88 14.26
C TYR A 224 20.15 -1.18 15.26
N TRP A 225 18.93 -0.83 14.87
CA TRP A 225 17.93 -0.13 15.71
C TRP A 225 17.49 -0.92 16.94
N ARG A 226 17.75 -2.22 16.97
CA ARG A 226 17.53 -3.06 18.16
C ARG A 226 18.53 -2.81 19.25
N TYR A 227 19.74 -2.32 18.90
CA TYR A 227 20.86 -2.10 19.81
C TYR A 227 21.11 -0.61 20.06
N VAL A 228 21.03 0.21 19.01
CA VAL A 228 21.29 1.64 19.07
C VAL A 228 20.20 2.38 18.31
N LYS A 229 19.52 3.33 18.99
CA LYS A 229 18.51 4.19 18.40
C LYS A 229 19.13 5.51 17.97
N LEU A 230 19.26 5.69 16.66
CA LEU A 230 19.70 6.94 16.06
C LEU A 230 18.57 8.01 16.11
N PRO A 231 18.88 9.30 15.90
CA PRO A 231 17.87 10.36 15.86
C PRO A 231 16.71 10.07 14.87
N TYR A 232 17.02 9.45 13.76
CA TYR A 232 16.00 8.99 12.79
C TYR A 232 15.04 7.96 13.40
N ASP A 233 15.55 6.98 14.14
CA ASP A 233 14.73 5.93 14.75
C ASP A 233 13.80 6.50 15.82
N ARG A 234 14.26 7.47 16.59
CA ARG A 234 13.44 8.18 17.59
C ARG A 234 12.31 8.96 16.93
N ARG A 235 12.58 9.63 15.80
CA ARG A 235 11.54 10.32 15.00
C ARG A 235 10.52 9.33 14.45
N LEU A 236 10.98 8.18 13.95
CA LEU A 236 10.13 7.12 13.45
C LEU A 236 9.20 6.55 14.54
N GLU A 237 9.75 6.31 15.74
CA GLU A 237 8.95 5.84 16.89
C GLU A 237 7.90 6.89 17.30
N ALA A 238 8.29 8.16 17.36
CA ALA A 238 7.36 9.26 17.64
C ALA A 238 6.24 9.34 16.59
N ALA A 239 6.58 9.14 15.30
CA ALA A 239 5.62 9.11 14.21
C ALA A 239 4.61 7.96 14.35
N VAL A 240 5.08 6.78 14.72
CA VAL A 240 4.19 5.61 14.97
C VAL A 240 3.23 5.87 16.13
N LEU A 241 3.72 6.46 17.22
CA LEU A 241 2.89 6.81 18.38
C LEU A 241 1.83 7.85 18.00
N ALA A 242 2.23 8.92 17.32
CA ALA A 242 1.30 9.97 16.87
C ALA A 242 0.22 9.42 15.92
N MET A 243 0.59 8.52 14.99
CA MET A 243 -0.36 7.88 14.09
C MET A 243 -1.33 6.98 14.85
N ARG A 244 -0.86 6.25 15.86
CA ARG A 244 -1.71 5.41 16.73
C ARG A 244 -2.70 6.26 17.53
N GLU A 245 -2.25 7.36 18.11
CA GLU A 245 -3.09 8.30 18.85
C GLU A 245 -4.16 8.92 17.95
N ALA A 246 -3.79 9.39 16.76
CA ALA A 246 -4.73 9.92 15.77
C ALA A 246 -5.78 8.88 15.37
N THR A 247 -5.35 7.64 15.08
CA THR A 247 -6.26 6.54 14.71
C THR A 247 -7.21 6.20 15.86
N ASN A 248 -6.71 6.10 17.10
CA ASN A 248 -7.53 5.85 18.27
C ASN A 248 -8.53 7.00 18.50
N GLY A 249 -8.12 8.24 18.30
CA GLY A 249 -9.01 9.41 18.34
C GLY A 249 -10.14 9.32 17.32
N PHE A 250 -9.86 8.94 16.07
CA PHE A 250 -10.90 8.73 15.04
C PHE A 250 -11.87 7.60 15.43
N ILE A 251 -11.34 6.51 15.97
CA ILE A 251 -12.17 5.39 16.44
C ILE A 251 -13.06 5.81 17.60
N ALA A 252 -12.51 6.54 18.58
CA ALA A 252 -13.27 7.05 19.74
C ALA A 252 -14.41 7.99 19.30
N LYS A 253 -14.11 8.97 18.45
CA LYS A 253 -15.11 9.88 17.87
C LYS A 253 -16.20 9.13 17.08
N ALA A 254 -15.82 8.12 16.30
CA ALA A 254 -16.78 7.33 15.55
C ALA A 254 -17.68 6.48 16.48
N ARG A 255 -17.13 5.95 17.58
CA ARG A 255 -17.91 5.24 18.62
C ARG A 255 -18.89 6.17 19.30
N GLN A 256 -18.43 7.33 19.73
CA GLN A 256 -19.29 8.34 20.38
C GLN A 256 -20.49 8.70 19.49
N ARG A 257 -20.26 9.01 18.20
CA ARG A 257 -21.35 9.31 17.26
C ARG A 257 -22.34 8.16 17.05
N MET A 258 -21.92 6.92 17.22
CA MET A 258 -22.83 5.76 17.16
C MET A 258 -23.64 5.61 18.45
N GLN A 259 -23.10 6.03 19.59
CA GLN A 259 -23.84 6.07 20.86
C GLN A 259 -24.86 7.20 20.87
N ASP A 260 -24.48 8.39 20.39
CA ASP A 260 -25.34 9.56 20.32
C ASP A 260 -26.51 9.39 19.33
N ASP A 261 -26.33 8.60 18.28
CA ASP A 261 -27.35 8.33 17.26
C ASP A 261 -27.33 6.85 16.82
N PRO A 262 -28.09 5.99 17.52
CA PRO A 262 -28.17 4.56 17.20
C PRO A 262 -28.68 4.26 15.78
N SER A 263 -29.48 5.14 15.17
CA SER A 263 -29.97 4.96 13.79
C SER A 263 -28.84 4.93 12.76
N ARG A 264 -27.73 5.58 13.07
CA ARG A 264 -26.50 5.52 12.23
C ARG A 264 -25.85 4.15 12.21
N ALA A 265 -26.09 3.31 13.19
CA ALA A 265 -25.61 1.93 13.21
C ALA A 265 -26.38 1.06 12.21
N GLU A 266 -27.65 1.37 11.96
CA GLU A 266 -28.48 0.62 11.01
C GLU A 266 -28.13 0.92 9.55
N ARG A 267 -27.70 2.15 9.25
CA ARG A 267 -27.28 2.59 7.92
C ARG A 267 -25.80 2.98 7.91
N PRO A 268 -24.89 2.00 7.85
CA PRO A 268 -23.45 2.28 7.94
C PRO A 268 -22.96 3.08 6.73
N GLN A 269 -22.54 4.32 6.98
CA GLN A 269 -22.07 5.26 5.96
C GLN A 269 -20.54 5.20 5.74
N ASN A 270 -19.80 4.50 6.59
CA ASN A 270 -18.35 4.35 6.48
C ASN A 270 -17.90 2.92 6.80
N MET A 271 -16.61 2.64 6.54
CA MET A 271 -16.02 1.31 6.67
C MET A 271 -16.01 0.81 8.12
N LEU A 272 -15.70 1.67 9.09
CA LEU A 272 -15.65 1.33 10.51
C LEU A 272 -17.02 0.87 11.01
N LYS A 273 -18.09 1.58 10.65
CA LYS A 273 -19.48 1.22 11.03
C LYS A 273 -19.91 -0.12 10.43
N ARG A 274 -19.48 -0.42 9.20
CA ARG A 274 -19.74 -1.73 8.56
C ARG A 274 -19.05 -2.87 9.28
N CYS A 275 -17.77 -2.70 9.63
CA CYS A 275 -17.00 -3.68 10.40
C CYS A 275 -17.61 -3.91 11.80
N TRP A 276 -18.03 -2.85 12.47
CA TRP A 276 -18.69 -2.92 13.78
C TRP A 276 -20.00 -3.70 13.74
N ARG A 277 -20.88 -3.41 12.78
CA ARG A 277 -22.16 -4.11 12.61
C ARG A 277 -21.98 -5.62 12.38
N GLN A 278 -20.92 -6.02 11.69
CA GLN A 278 -20.64 -7.44 11.50
C GLN A 278 -20.17 -8.13 12.78
N ARG A 279 -19.36 -7.43 13.58
CA ARG A 279 -18.87 -7.96 14.85
C ARG A 279 -20.01 -8.15 15.86
N THR A 280 -20.91 -7.19 15.96
CA THR A 280 -22.09 -7.27 16.83
C THR A 280 -23.07 -8.36 16.37
N ARG A 281 -23.32 -8.50 15.07
CA ARG A 281 -24.15 -9.60 14.53
C ARG A 281 -23.55 -10.99 14.80
N LYS A 282 -22.22 -11.14 14.67
CA LYS A 282 -21.57 -12.41 15.00
C LYS A 282 -21.63 -12.72 16.50
N ALA A 283 -21.45 -11.73 17.35
CA ALA A 283 -21.56 -11.90 18.80
C ALA A 283 -23.00 -12.29 19.19
N ALA A 284 -24.02 -11.66 18.62
CA ALA A 284 -25.43 -11.99 18.85
C ALA A 284 -25.79 -13.41 18.35
N ALA A 285 -25.26 -13.83 17.20
CA ALA A 285 -25.49 -15.16 16.67
C ALA A 285 -24.80 -16.28 17.46
N SER A 286 -23.71 -15.97 18.19
CA SER A 286 -23.02 -16.92 19.06
C SER A 286 -23.62 -17.06 20.46
N THR A 287 -24.57 -16.17 20.81
CA THR A 287 -25.23 -16.14 22.14
C THR A 287 -26.65 -16.74 22.11
N THR A 288 -27.15 -17.19 20.96
CA THR A 288 -28.43 -17.90 20.87
C THR A 288 -28.21 -19.37 21.24
N PRO A 289 -28.72 -19.88 22.38
CA PRO A 289 -28.65 -21.29 22.73
C PRO A 289 -29.46 -22.12 21.77
N GLN A 290 -28.93 -23.29 21.38
CA GLN A 290 -29.68 -24.34 20.68
C GLN A 290 -30.72 -24.97 21.57
#